data_047f3382de455b0af0bafe89137faec9
#
_entry.id   047f3382de455b0af0bafe89137faec9
#
_cell.length_a   1.000
_cell.length_b   1.000
_cell.length_c   1.000
_cell.angle_alpha   90.00
_cell.angle_beta   90.00
_cell.angle_gamma   90.00
#
_symmetry.space_group_name_H-M   'P 1'
#
loop_
_entity.id
_entity.type
_entity.pdbx_description
1 polymer ?
#
loop_
_entity_poly.entity_id
_entity_poly.type
_entity_poly.pdbx_seq_one_letter_code
_entity_poly.pdbx_strand_id
1 'polypeptide(L)'
;MARTERNFRLRQDVFYELWNAKADEFKTQKSIQDATKLSKSTMRRLLLGNRVDYNTAQSIASIFNVQILVLFGEVISYERC
;
A
#
# COMPACT_ATOMS: atom_id res chain seq x y z
N MET A 1 -24.43 13.37 -6.72
CA MET A 1 -23.85 12.10 -7.18
C MET A 1 -22.96 11.52 -6.11
N ALA A 2 -23.31 10.36 -5.63
CA ALA A 2 -22.48 9.68 -4.67
C ALA A 2 -21.22 9.16 -5.36
N ARG A 3 -20.06 9.61 -4.92
CA ARG A 3 -18.79 9.06 -5.35
C ARG A 3 -18.39 7.96 -4.39
N THR A 4 -18.25 6.77 -4.93
CA THR A 4 -17.63 5.69 -4.19
C THR A 4 -16.12 5.82 -4.35
N GLU A 5 -15.45 6.25 -3.30
CA GLU A 5 -13.99 6.26 -3.30
C GLU A 5 -13.48 4.93 -2.79
N ARG A 6 -12.61 4.31 -3.58
CA ARG A 6 -11.92 3.10 -3.15
C ARG A 6 -10.66 3.49 -2.42
N ASN A 7 -10.63 3.16 -1.15
CA ASN A 7 -9.46 3.34 -0.31
C ASN A 7 -8.94 1.98 0.14
N PHE A 8 -7.66 1.91 0.41
CA PHE A 8 -7.00 0.68 0.80
C PHE A 8 -6.17 0.92 2.04
N ARG A 9 -6.12 -0.08 2.91
CA ARG A 9 -5.24 -0.08 4.09
C ARG A 9 -4.26 -1.21 3.99
N LEU A 10 -3.00 -0.92 4.25
CA LEU A 10 -1.95 -1.93 4.22
C LEU A 10 -2.19 -2.99 5.29
N ARG A 11 -2.09 -4.24 4.90
CA ARG A 11 -2.03 -5.36 5.83
C ARG A 11 -0.59 -5.48 6.30
N GLN A 12 -0.31 -4.91 7.45
CA GLN A 12 1.07 -4.79 7.95
C GLN A 12 1.76 -6.15 8.10
N ASP A 13 1.05 -7.13 8.61
CA ASP A 13 1.57 -8.49 8.78
C ASP A 13 2.00 -9.11 7.45
N VAL A 14 1.14 -9.05 6.45
CA VAL A 14 1.45 -9.55 5.10
C VAL A 14 2.57 -8.75 4.47
N PHE A 15 2.55 -7.43 4.64
CA PHE A 15 3.58 -6.54 4.09
C PHE A 15 4.97 -6.89 4.64
N TYR A 16 5.10 -7.04 5.94
CA TYR A 16 6.38 -7.39 6.55
C TYR A 16 6.85 -8.78 6.16
N GLU A 17 5.94 -9.72 6.02
CA GLU A 17 6.25 -11.06 5.55
C GLU A 17 6.81 -11.05 4.13
N LEU A 18 6.16 -10.34 3.21
CA LEU A 18 6.63 -10.18 1.85
C LEU A 18 7.94 -9.41 1.77
N TRP A 19 8.10 -8.38 2.60
CA TRP A 19 9.33 -7.62 2.67
C TRP A 19 10.49 -8.51 3.11
N ASN A 20 10.30 -9.33 4.13
CA ASN A 20 11.32 -10.28 4.58
C ASN A 20 11.68 -11.28 3.50
N ALA A 21 10.70 -11.75 2.73
CA ALA A 21 10.92 -12.67 1.62
C ALA A 21 11.76 -12.04 0.50
N LYS A 22 11.71 -10.72 0.36
CA LYS A 22 12.45 -9.96 -0.65
C LYS A 22 13.51 -9.05 -0.03
N ALA A 23 14.02 -9.40 1.15
CA ALA A 23 15.00 -8.58 1.87
C ALA A 23 16.28 -8.36 1.07
N ASP A 24 16.66 -9.29 0.19
CA ASP A 24 17.83 -9.14 -0.68
C ASP A 24 17.64 -8.00 -1.69
N GLU A 25 16.42 -7.80 -2.14
CA GLU A 25 16.07 -6.78 -3.14
C GLU A 25 15.73 -5.45 -2.47
N PHE A 26 15.00 -5.50 -1.37
CA PHE A 26 14.55 -4.31 -0.64
C PHE A 26 15.08 -4.34 0.79
N LYS A 27 16.31 -3.88 0.98
CA LYS A 27 16.96 -3.90 2.29
C LYS A 27 16.45 -2.85 3.25
N THR A 28 15.97 -1.72 2.70
CA THR A 28 15.53 -0.58 3.52
C THR A 28 14.20 -0.07 3.01
N GLN A 29 13.51 0.67 3.88
CA GLN A 29 12.28 1.37 3.52
C GLN A 29 12.51 2.31 2.33
N LYS A 30 13.67 2.97 2.30
CA LYS A 30 14.01 3.87 1.20
C LYS A 30 14.09 3.14 -0.14
N SER A 31 14.58 1.90 -0.16
CA SER A 31 14.61 1.08 -1.37
C SER A 31 13.21 0.87 -1.93
N ILE A 32 12.23 0.59 -1.07
CA ILE A 32 10.84 0.42 -1.46
C ILE A 32 10.28 1.76 -1.96
N GLN A 33 10.57 2.83 -1.26
CA GLN A 33 10.14 4.18 -1.63
C GLN A 33 10.66 4.57 -3.02
N ASP A 34 11.93 4.32 -3.29
CA ASP A 34 12.54 4.62 -4.59
C ASP A 34 11.94 3.76 -5.70
N ALA A 35 11.70 2.48 -5.44
CA ALA A 35 11.11 1.57 -6.42
C ALA A 35 9.67 1.93 -6.78
N THR A 36 8.92 2.45 -5.82
CA THR A 36 7.53 2.84 -6.02
C THR A 36 7.36 4.29 -6.44
N LYS A 37 8.42 5.09 -6.33
CA LYS A 37 8.42 6.54 -6.58
C LYS A 37 7.44 7.31 -5.69
N LEU A 38 7.14 6.76 -4.54
CA LEU A 38 6.27 7.42 -3.56
C LEU A 38 7.06 8.45 -2.76
N SER A 39 6.38 9.49 -2.30
CA SER A 39 6.98 10.46 -1.40
C SER A 39 7.20 9.85 -0.02
N LYS A 40 8.11 10.42 0.75
CA LYS A 40 8.37 9.99 2.12
C LYS A 40 7.11 10.07 2.99
N SER A 41 6.33 11.13 2.82
CA SER A 41 5.07 11.32 3.55
C SER A 41 4.05 10.23 3.21
N THR A 42 3.90 9.91 1.93
CA THR A 42 2.98 8.86 1.47
C THR A 42 3.40 7.50 2.01
N MET A 43 4.70 7.20 1.95
CA MET A 43 5.22 5.94 2.47
C MET A 43 4.96 5.81 3.98
N ARG A 44 5.19 6.88 4.72
CA ARG A 44 4.94 6.90 6.16
C ARG A 44 3.47 6.66 6.49
N ARG A 45 2.56 7.33 5.78
CA ARG A 45 1.11 7.15 5.98
C ARG A 45 0.68 5.73 5.68
N LEU A 46 1.20 5.16 4.61
CA LEU A 46 0.93 3.78 4.22
C LEU A 46 1.37 2.79 5.30
N LEU A 47 2.58 2.95 5.84
CA LEU A 47 3.12 2.07 6.86
C LEU A 47 2.40 2.18 8.20
N LEU A 48 1.80 3.33 8.48
CA LEU A 48 0.98 3.54 9.69
C LEU A 48 -0.41 2.92 9.58
N GLY A 49 -0.76 2.37 8.42
CA GLY A 49 -2.08 1.79 8.20
C GLY A 49 -3.15 2.78 7.83
N ASN A 50 -2.75 3.99 7.41
CA ASN A 50 -3.70 4.99 6.93
C ASN A 50 -4.24 4.60 5.56
N ARG A 51 -5.38 5.17 5.20
CA ARG A 51 -6.01 4.92 3.92
C ARG A 51 -5.15 5.49 2.79
N VAL A 52 -4.99 4.71 1.74
CA VAL A 52 -4.30 5.13 0.52
C VAL A 52 -5.18 4.89 -0.68
N ASP A 53 -4.93 5.60 -1.77
CA ASP A 53 -5.69 5.45 -2.99
C ASP A 53 -5.24 4.21 -3.77
N TYR A 54 -5.98 3.92 -4.85
CA TYR A 54 -5.69 2.78 -5.71
C TYR A 54 -4.28 2.85 -6.30
N ASN A 55 -3.86 4.01 -6.79
CA ASN A 55 -2.56 4.16 -7.44
C ASN A 55 -1.41 3.86 -6.48
N THR A 56 -1.50 4.35 -5.26
CA THR A 56 -0.50 4.09 -4.22
C THR A 56 -0.45 2.60 -3.88
N ALA A 57 -1.61 1.99 -3.67
CA ALA A 57 -1.70 0.56 -3.37
C ALA A 57 -1.15 -0.29 -4.52
N GLN A 58 -1.48 0.08 -5.75
CA GLN A 58 -0.99 -0.60 -6.94
C GLN A 58 0.53 -0.53 -7.06
N SER A 59 1.12 0.61 -6.76
CA SER A 59 2.58 0.78 -6.80
C SER A 59 3.29 -0.17 -5.84
N ILE A 60 2.78 -0.29 -4.62
CA ILE A 60 3.35 -1.20 -3.62
C ILE A 60 3.16 -2.65 -4.03
N ALA A 61 1.95 -3.02 -4.46
CA ALA A 61 1.67 -4.39 -4.87
C ALA A 61 2.53 -4.82 -6.07
N SER A 62 2.79 -3.90 -7.00
CA SER A 62 3.61 -4.15 -8.18
C SER A 62 5.02 -4.58 -7.83
N ILE A 63 5.66 -3.92 -6.87
CA ILE A 63 7.06 -4.24 -6.53
C ILE A 63 7.18 -5.60 -5.87
N PHE A 64 6.11 -6.08 -5.21
CA PHE A 64 6.07 -7.39 -4.61
C PHE A 64 5.46 -8.45 -5.54
N ASN A 65 5.03 -8.03 -6.73
CA ASN A 65 4.43 -8.90 -7.74
C ASN A 65 3.22 -9.68 -7.22
N VAL A 66 2.37 -8.99 -6.48
CA VAL A 66 1.12 -9.53 -5.93
C VAL A 66 -0.04 -8.64 -6.30
N GLN A 67 -1.24 -9.16 -6.15
CA GLN A 67 -2.45 -8.36 -6.34
C GLN A 67 -2.67 -7.43 -5.14
N ILE A 68 -3.32 -6.30 -5.39
CA ILE A 68 -3.60 -5.31 -4.34
C ILE A 68 -4.30 -5.94 -3.14
N LEU A 69 -5.31 -6.76 -3.37
CA LEU A 69 -6.12 -7.33 -2.28
C LEU A 69 -5.36 -8.37 -1.45
N VAL A 70 -4.23 -8.86 -1.93
CA VAL A 70 -3.34 -9.72 -1.14
C VAL A 70 -2.64 -8.91 -0.06
N LEU A 71 -2.22 -7.70 -0.42
CA LEU A 71 -1.40 -6.84 0.44
C LEU A 71 -2.21 -5.79 1.19
N PHE A 72 -3.35 -5.39 0.65
CA PHE A 72 -4.20 -4.33 1.19
C PHE A 72 -5.60 -4.84 1.46
N GLY A 73 -6.21 -4.29 2.51
CA GLY A 73 -7.64 -4.43 2.73
C GLY A 73 -8.39 -3.28 2.08
N GLU A 74 -9.45 -3.58 1.34
CA GLU A 74 -10.30 -2.56 0.74
C GLU A 74 -11.21 -1.94 1.79
N VAL A 75 -11.21 -0.61 1.83
CA VAL A 75 -12.09 0.16 2.71
C VAL A 75 -13.07 0.91 1.82
N ILE A 76 -14.34 0.53 1.91
CA ILE A 76 -15.40 1.19 1.15
C ILE A 76 -16.05 2.21 2.07
N SER A 77 -15.97 3.48 1.68
CA SER A 77 -16.66 4.55 2.38
C SER A 77 -17.96 4.85 1.66
N TYR A 78 -19.08 4.66 2.35
CA TYR A 78 -20.37 5.08 1.83
C TYR A 78 -20.69 6.44 2.43
N GLU A 79 -20.83 7.44 1.56
CA GLU A 79 -21.43 8.68 1.99
C GLU A 79 -22.94 8.47 2.11
N ARG A 80 -23.43 8.61 3.32
CA ARG A 80 -24.86 8.70 3.52
C ARG A 80 -25.27 10.15 3.45
N CYS A 81 -26.11 10.42 2.51
CA CYS A 81 -26.83 11.68 2.48
C CYS A 81 -27.88 11.72 3.57
#